data_22704ea757379b993b0661263cf24dde
#
_entry.id   22704ea757379b993b0661263cf24dde
#
_cell.length_a   1.000
_cell.length_b   1.000
_cell.length_c   1.000
_cell.angle_alpha   90.00
_cell.angle_beta   90.00
_cell.angle_gamma   90.00
#
_symmetry.space_group_name_H-M   'P 1'
#
loop_
_entity.id
_entity.type
_entity.pdbx_description
1 polymer ?
#
loop_
_entity_poly.entity_id
_entity_poly.type
_entity_poly.pdbx_seq_one_letter_code
_entity_poly.pdbx_strand_id
1 'polypeptide(L)'
;MRTSFTRLHLSDNYTTVIEKYYRKGEHNFLIFDSMGNISGSIPELFIKDTIKNNTQDKSVNQMMSQKLANVSPDDLLMEVIELMRNEGVAIVSVSENDQLVGVLDRNNIESYLRLKAE
;
A
#
# COMPACT_ATOMS: atom_id res chain seq x y z
N MET A 1 11.61 5.43 1.49
CA MET A 1 10.99 4.37 0.64
C MET A 1 11.36 3.01 1.20
N ARG A 2 10.38 2.12 1.26
CA ARG A 2 10.65 0.73 1.65
C ARG A 2 10.99 -0.09 0.40
N THR A 3 12.12 -0.80 0.42
CA THR A 3 12.51 -1.69 -0.67
C THR A 3 12.09 -3.14 -0.40
N SER A 4 11.81 -3.47 0.87
CA SER A 4 11.29 -4.77 1.26
C SER A 4 9.83 -4.59 1.68
N PHE A 5 8.92 -5.27 1.02
CA PHE A 5 7.49 -5.17 1.27
C PHE A 5 6.80 -6.43 0.79
N THR A 6 5.64 -6.72 1.40
CA THR A 6 4.85 -7.87 1.00
C THR A 6 4.13 -7.61 -0.31
N ARG A 7 4.21 -8.57 -1.24
CA ARG A 7 3.46 -8.55 -2.49
C ARG A 7 2.26 -9.47 -2.31
N LEU A 8 1.08 -8.88 -2.17
CA LEU A 8 -0.15 -9.67 -2.13
C LEU A 8 -0.62 -9.94 -3.56
N HIS A 9 -1.33 -11.03 -3.74
CA HIS A 9 -1.87 -11.44 -5.03
C HIS A 9 -3.39 -11.41 -5.01
N LEU A 10 -4.00 -11.24 -6.17
CA LEU A 10 -5.46 -11.27 -6.28
C LEU A 10 -6.07 -12.55 -5.74
N SER A 11 -5.31 -13.65 -5.79
CA SER A 11 -5.76 -14.96 -5.29
C SER A 11 -5.62 -15.12 -3.76
N ASP A 12 -4.99 -14.17 -3.08
CA ASP A 12 -4.84 -14.24 -1.63
C ASP A 12 -6.18 -13.94 -0.94
N ASN A 13 -6.28 -14.36 0.32
CA ASN A 13 -7.50 -14.22 1.10
C ASN A 13 -7.28 -13.37 2.34
N TYR A 14 -8.37 -13.15 3.07
CA TYR A 14 -8.38 -12.38 4.31
C TYR A 14 -7.29 -12.83 5.30
N THR A 15 -7.14 -14.15 5.49
CA THR A 15 -6.17 -14.68 6.45
C THR A 15 -4.75 -14.24 6.13
N THR A 16 -4.38 -14.27 4.85
CA THR A 16 -3.05 -13.83 4.41
C THR A 16 -2.84 -12.35 4.72
N VAL A 17 -3.83 -11.51 4.41
CA VAL A 17 -3.74 -10.07 4.66
C VAL A 17 -3.57 -9.79 6.15
N ILE A 18 -4.40 -10.41 6.99
CA ILE A 18 -4.38 -10.19 8.44
C ILE A 18 -3.05 -10.67 9.04
N GLU A 19 -2.52 -11.79 8.57
CA GLU A 19 -1.22 -12.28 9.02
C GLU A 19 -0.12 -11.26 8.76
N LYS A 20 -0.06 -10.70 7.55
CA LYS A 20 0.94 -9.70 7.20
C LYS A 20 0.75 -8.41 7.99
N TYR A 21 -0.51 -8.01 8.19
CA TYR A 21 -0.84 -6.81 8.95
C TYR A 21 -0.35 -6.90 10.40
N TYR A 22 -0.65 -8.02 11.07
CA TYR A 22 -0.30 -8.16 12.47
C TYR A 22 1.14 -8.62 12.70
N ARG A 23 1.65 -9.56 11.89
CA ARG A 23 2.98 -10.13 12.14
C ARG A 23 4.12 -9.32 11.54
N LYS A 24 3.88 -8.71 10.39
CA LYS A 24 4.93 -7.95 9.70
C LYS A 24 4.89 -6.46 10.01
N GLY A 25 3.82 -5.98 10.63
CA GLY A 25 3.66 -4.56 10.94
C GLY A 25 3.48 -3.69 9.72
N GLU A 26 3.07 -4.27 8.60
CA GLU A 26 2.76 -3.51 7.40
C GLU A 26 1.31 -3.03 7.47
N HIS A 27 1.09 -1.78 7.09
CA HIS A 27 -0.22 -1.14 7.25
C HIS A 27 -1.00 -1.01 5.95
N ASN A 28 -0.30 -0.90 4.84
CA ASN A 28 -0.90 -0.73 3.52
C ASN A 28 -0.20 -1.66 2.55
N PHE A 29 -0.94 -2.21 1.58
CA PHE A 29 -0.42 -3.26 0.70
C PHE A 29 -0.70 -2.96 -0.75
N LEU A 30 0.23 -3.34 -1.63
CA LEU A 30 0.00 -3.39 -3.07
C LEU A 30 -0.44 -4.81 -3.44
N ILE A 31 -1.35 -4.90 -4.41
CA ILE A 31 -1.90 -6.15 -4.92
C ILE A 31 -1.42 -6.36 -6.35
N PHE A 32 -0.93 -7.55 -6.63
CA PHE A 32 -0.35 -7.91 -7.92
C PHE A 32 -1.20 -8.99 -8.61
N ASP A 33 -1.28 -8.91 -9.93
CA ASP A 33 -1.93 -9.95 -10.72
C ASP A 33 -0.94 -11.07 -11.05
N SER A 34 -1.39 -12.08 -11.79
CA SER A 34 -0.56 -13.23 -12.15
C SER A 34 0.61 -12.89 -13.07
N MET A 35 0.56 -11.74 -13.71
CA MET A 35 1.63 -11.27 -14.60
C MET A 35 2.61 -10.32 -13.90
N GLY A 36 2.41 -10.09 -12.60
CA GLY A 36 3.28 -9.22 -11.82
C GLY A 36 2.95 -7.74 -11.92
N ASN A 37 1.84 -7.38 -12.54
CA ASN A 37 1.38 -6.00 -12.61
C ASN A 37 0.59 -5.62 -11.37
N ILE A 38 0.65 -4.35 -10.99
CA ILE A 38 -0.08 -3.85 -9.84
C ILE A 38 -1.54 -3.66 -10.23
N SER A 39 -2.45 -4.33 -9.52
CA SER A 39 -3.89 -4.29 -9.77
C SER A 39 -4.64 -3.34 -8.85
N GLY A 40 -4.09 -3.06 -7.68
CA GLY A 40 -4.75 -2.22 -6.70
C GLY A 40 -3.95 -2.16 -5.41
N SER A 41 -4.61 -1.66 -4.37
CA SER A 41 -3.99 -1.58 -3.05
C SER A 41 -5.02 -1.86 -1.97
N ILE A 42 -4.55 -2.27 -0.79
CA ILE A 42 -5.39 -2.37 0.40
C ILE A 42 -4.86 -1.35 1.41
N PRO A 43 -5.55 -0.21 1.58
CA PRO A 43 -5.18 0.74 2.62
C PRO A 43 -5.58 0.21 3.99
N GLU A 44 -4.89 0.67 5.02
CA GLU A 44 -5.14 0.24 6.40
C GLU A 44 -6.59 0.40 6.81
N LEU A 45 -7.24 1.46 6.37
CA LEU A 45 -8.64 1.71 6.70
C LEU A 45 -9.54 0.55 6.27
N PHE A 46 -9.29 -0.03 5.08
CA PHE A 46 -10.08 -1.16 4.57
C PHE A 46 -9.84 -2.41 5.41
N ILE A 47 -8.62 -2.61 5.91
CA ILE A 47 -8.30 -3.74 6.79
C ILE A 47 -9.06 -3.59 8.11
N LYS A 48 -9.00 -2.41 8.71
CA LYS A 48 -9.68 -2.12 9.97
C LYS A 48 -11.19 -2.27 9.85
N ASP A 49 -11.77 -1.81 8.75
CA ASP A 49 -13.21 -1.95 8.50
C ASP A 49 -13.60 -3.42 8.38
N THR A 50 -12.80 -4.22 7.70
CA THR A 50 -13.06 -5.65 7.53
C THR A 50 -13.00 -6.38 8.87
N ILE A 51 -12.03 -6.05 9.71
CA ILE A 51 -11.90 -6.62 11.06
C ILE A 51 -13.11 -6.20 11.91
N LYS A 52 -13.45 -4.92 11.92
CA LYS A 52 -14.54 -4.37 12.71
C LYS A 52 -15.88 -5.01 12.35
N ASN A 53 -16.11 -5.23 11.07
CA ASN A 53 -17.37 -5.79 10.58
C ASN A 53 -17.37 -7.32 10.60
N ASN A 54 -16.28 -7.95 11.03
CA ASN A 54 -16.14 -9.41 11.14
C ASN A 54 -16.45 -10.14 9.84
N THR A 55 -15.96 -9.60 8.72
CA THR A 55 -16.19 -10.16 7.38
C THR A 55 -14.98 -10.97 6.93
N GLN A 56 -14.72 -12.08 7.63
CA GLN A 56 -13.51 -12.89 7.48
C GLN A 56 -13.46 -13.70 6.19
N ASP A 57 -14.55 -13.79 5.47
CA ASP A 57 -14.65 -14.51 4.20
C ASP A 57 -14.41 -13.62 2.98
N LYS A 58 -14.06 -12.35 3.18
CA LYS A 58 -13.76 -11.46 2.07
C LYS A 58 -12.49 -11.90 1.35
N SER A 59 -12.54 -11.83 0.03
CA SER A 59 -11.35 -12.00 -0.81
C SER A 59 -10.55 -10.70 -0.87
N VAL A 60 -9.29 -10.79 -1.29
CA VAL A 60 -8.46 -9.60 -1.52
C VAL A 60 -9.16 -8.64 -2.49
N ASN A 61 -9.78 -9.19 -3.54
CA ASN A 61 -10.48 -8.37 -4.54
C ASN A 61 -11.60 -7.53 -3.92
N GLN A 62 -12.26 -8.04 -2.89
CA GLN A 62 -13.34 -7.32 -2.18
C GLN A 62 -12.80 -6.30 -1.19
N MET A 63 -11.55 -6.43 -0.77
CA MET A 63 -10.91 -5.54 0.20
C MET A 63 -10.11 -4.42 -0.46
N MET A 64 -9.80 -4.52 -1.73
CA MET A 64 -8.86 -3.61 -2.36
C MET A 64 -9.53 -2.38 -2.95
N SER A 65 -8.73 -1.31 -3.06
CA SER A 65 -9.04 -0.13 -3.84
C SER A 65 -8.35 -0.24 -5.20
N GLN A 66 -9.02 0.19 -6.26
CA GLN A 66 -8.43 0.22 -7.59
C GLN A 66 -7.66 1.52 -7.85
N LYS A 67 -7.66 2.44 -6.91
CA LYS A 67 -6.88 3.67 -7.03
C LYS A 67 -5.40 3.35 -6.92
N LEU A 68 -4.63 3.82 -7.89
CA LEU A 68 -3.20 3.58 -7.98
C LEU A 68 -2.47 4.87 -8.31
N ALA A 69 -1.24 4.98 -7.80
CA ALA A 69 -0.33 6.04 -8.21
C ALA A 69 1.08 5.47 -8.21
N ASN A 70 1.90 5.95 -9.13
CA ASN A 70 3.28 5.54 -9.28
C ASN A 70 4.16 6.79 -9.34
N VAL A 71 5.28 6.75 -8.63
CA VAL A 71 6.21 7.88 -8.56
C VAL A 71 7.63 7.41 -8.88
N SER A 72 8.52 8.37 -9.12
CA SER A 72 9.94 8.12 -9.34
C SER A 72 10.73 8.40 -8.07
N PRO A 73 11.88 7.72 -7.83
CA PRO A 73 12.74 8.06 -6.70
C PRO A 73 13.22 9.51 -6.71
N ASP A 74 13.21 10.16 -7.87
CA ASP A 74 13.64 11.57 -8.02
C ASP A 74 12.54 12.59 -7.73
N ASP A 75 11.30 12.14 -7.55
CA ASP A 75 10.19 13.05 -7.27
C ASP A 75 10.36 13.66 -5.87
N LEU A 76 9.96 14.92 -5.74
CA LEU A 76 10.03 15.60 -4.45
C LEU A 76 8.98 15.04 -3.49
N LEU A 77 9.38 14.81 -2.24
CA LEU A 77 8.50 14.22 -1.24
C LEU A 77 7.19 15.00 -1.08
N MET A 78 7.26 16.33 -1.07
CA MET A 78 6.04 17.13 -0.93
C MET A 78 5.08 16.96 -2.09
N GLU A 79 5.61 16.79 -3.30
CA GLU A 79 4.77 16.52 -4.48
C GLU A 79 4.12 15.15 -4.39
N VAL A 80 4.86 14.15 -3.88
CA VAL A 80 4.31 12.81 -3.67
C VAL A 80 3.18 12.85 -2.62
N ILE A 81 3.38 13.58 -1.53
CA ILE A 81 2.36 13.73 -0.49
C ILE A 81 1.09 14.36 -1.06
N GLU A 82 1.23 15.41 -1.88
CA GLU A 82 0.07 16.06 -2.52
C GLU A 82 -0.64 15.10 -3.48
N LEU A 83 0.13 14.34 -4.26
CA LEU A 83 -0.43 13.34 -5.16
C LEU A 83 -1.25 12.32 -4.40
N MET A 84 -0.70 11.78 -3.30
CA MET A 84 -1.40 10.79 -2.48
C MET A 84 -2.69 11.35 -1.88
N ARG A 85 -2.64 12.60 -1.43
CA ARG A 85 -3.83 13.27 -0.88
C ARG A 85 -4.88 13.50 -1.94
N ASN A 86 -4.48 14.02 -3.10
CA ASN A 86 -5.41 14.36 -4.18
C ASN A 86 -6.04 13.11 -4.81
N GLU A 87 -5.26 12.05 -4.96
CA GLU A 87 -5.74 10.79 -5.54
C GLU A 87 -6.39 9.87 -4.51
N GLY A 88 -6.24 10.17 -3.23
CA GLY A 88 -6.83 9.35 -2.17
C GLY A 88 -6.19 7.98 -2.05
N VAL A 89 -4.88 7.88 -2.22
CA VAL A 89 -4.15 6.62 -2.11
C VAL A 89 -3.28 6.61 -0.86
N ALA A 90 -3.17 5.47 -0.22
CA ALA A 90 -2.41 5.30 1.02
C ALA A 90 -1.02 4.71 0.79
N ILE A 91 -0.77 4.15 -0.37
CA ILE A 91 0.51 3.55 -0.74
C ILE A 91 0.74 3.78 -2.22
N VAL A 92 1.97 4.16 -2.58
CA VAL A 92 2.35 4.35 -3.99
C VAL A 92 3.52 3.44 -4.32
N SER A 93 3.56 3.00 -5.58
CA SER A 93 4.72 2.29 -6.11
C SER A 93 5.77 3.31 -6.51
N VAL A 94 7.05 2.96 -6.29
CA VAL A 94 8.19 3.76 -6.71
C VAL A 94 8.91 2.96 -7.79
N SER A 95 8.98 3.51 -8.99
CA SER A 95 9.60 2.83 -10.12
C SER A 95 10.71 3.67 -10.72
N GLU A 96 11.74 2.99 -11.23
CA GLU A 96 12.87 3.58 -11.92
C GLU A 96 13.13 2.75 -13.17
N ASN A 97 13.17 3.39 -14.34
CA ASN A 97 13.35 2.71 -15.62
C ASN A 97 12.33 1.59 -15.82
N ASP A 98 11.06 1.87 -15.50
CA ASP A 98 9.93 0.95 -15.61
C ASP A 98 10.03 -0.27 -14.71
N GLN A 99 10.92 -0.24 -13.72
CA GLN A 99 11.05 -1.33 -12.74
C GLN A 99 10.65 -0.84 -11.36
N LEU A 100 9.85 -1.65 -10.68
CA LEU A 100 9.45 -1.36 -9.29
C LEU A 100 10.66 -1.51 -8.38
N VAL A 101 11.03 -0.43 -7.71
CA VAL A 101 12.17 -0.43 -6.78
C VAL A 101 11.76 -0.31 -5.32
N GLY A 102 10.52 0.06 -5.04
CA GLY A 102 10.06 0.17 -3.67
C GLY A 102 8.65 0.69 -3.57
N VAL A 103 8.23 0.95 -2.35
CA VAL A 103 6.94 1.55 -2.05
C VAL A 103 7.12 2.68 -1.04
N LEU A 104 6.18 3.61 -1.07
CA LEU A 104 6.10 4.68 -0.09
C LEU A 104 4.65 4.76 0.36
N ASP A 105 4.41 4.62 1.67
CA ASP A 105 3.05 4.66 2.17
C ASP A 105 2.87 5.79 3.19
N ARG A 106 1.60 6.05 3.52
CA ARG A 106 1.22 7.15 4.41
C ARG A 106 1.93 7.06 5.75
N ASN A 107 2.07 5.86 6.29
CA ASN A 107 2.68 5.65 7.60
C ASN A 107 4.17 6.02 7.60
N ASN A 108 4.90 5.66 6.54
CA ASN A 108 6.30 6.05 6.39
C ASN A 108 6.44 7.56 6.25
N ILE A 109 5.56 8.19 5.48
CA ILE A 109 5.59 9.64 5.27
C ILE A 109 5.32 10.37 6.58
N GLU A 110 4.33 9.94 7.34
CA GLU A 110 4.01 10.55 8.63
C GLU A 110 5.20 10.47 9.59
N SER A 111 5.86 9.31 9.64
CA SER A 111 7.05 9.12 10.48
C SER A 111 8.18 10.06 10.05
N TYR A 112 8.42 10.18 8.74
CA TYR A 112 9.44 11.08 8.19
C TYR A 112 9.16 12.53 8.56
N LEU A 113 7.92 12.98 8.38
CA LEU A 113 7.55 14.36 8.70
C LEU A 113 7.67 14.65 10.19
N ARG A 114 7.33 13.69 11.03
CA ARG A 114 7.47 13.84 12.48
C ARG A 114 8.93 14.02 12.88
N LEU A 115 9.82 13.23 12.30
CA LEU A 115 11.27 13.37 12.54
C LEU A 115 11.80 14.72 12.08
N LYS A 116 11.28 15.22 10.96
CA LYS A 116 11.70 16.52 10.44
C LYS A 116 11.22 17.68 11.29
N ALA A 117 10.09 17.53 11.96
CA ALA A 117 9.52 18.58 12.83
C ALA A 117 10.28 18.72 14.16
N GLU A 118 11.02 17.70 14.55
CA GLU A 118 11.85 17.72 15.73
C GLU A 118 13.22 18.34 15.45
#